data_4ba2f65d524cf0bfc114110c6d3f5f25
#
_entry.id   4ba2f65d524cf0bfc114110c6d3f5f25
#
_cell.length_a   1.000
_cell.length_b   1.000
_cell.length_c   1.000
_cell.angle_alpha   90.00
_cell.angle_beta   90.00
_cell.angle_gamma   90.00
#
_symmetry.space_group_name_H-M   'P 1'
#
loop_
_entity.id
_entity.type
_entity.pdbx_description
1 polymer ?
#
loop_
_entity_poly.entity_id
_entity_poly.type
_entity_poly.pdbx_seq_one_letter_code
_entity_poly.pdbx_strand_id
1 'polypeptide(L)'
;MVTTIQLSEEVKRRLEGLKVHKREPFNDVIEQLLNNTVSQKLASNDLETLKKIAIPILKANGVKKAAVFGSFARGDANENSDVDILVKYSEGTSLFDVVRLKSRLEGAIGREIDLVSYDFIDKYIKDRIMSERVTLYE
;
A
#
# COMPACT_ATOMS: atom_id res chain seq x y z
N MET A 1 27.81 8.15 3.10
CA MET A 1 27.70 8.55 4.51
C MET A 1 27.00 7.45 5.29
N VAL A 2 27.59 7.00 6.38
CA VAL A 2 26.99 5.95 7.19
C VAL A 2 26.11 6.56 8.27
N THR A 3 24.85 6.14 8.32
CA THR A 3 23.91 6.56 9.34
C THR A 3 23.72 5.44 10.34
N THR A 4 23.80 5.77 11.63
CA THR A 4 23.58 4.80 12.69
C THR A 4 22.08 4.58 12.84
N ILE A 5 21.64 3.33 12.71
CA ILE A 5 20.24 2.93 12.87
C ILE A 5 20.17 1.97 14.05
N GLN A 6 19.29 2.28 15.00
CA GLN A 6 19.02 1.34 16.08
C GLN A 6 17.99 0.32 15.60
N LEU A 7 18.41 -0.94 15.60
CA LEU A 7 17.57 -2.05 15.18
C LEU A 7 17.31 -2.95 16.38
N SER A 8 16.10 -3.50 16.47
CA SER A 8 15.83 -4.57 17.41
C SER A 8 16.63 -5.82 16.99
N GLU A 9 16.92 -6.70 17.94
CA GLU A 9 17.63 -7.94 17.65
C GLU A 9 16.93 -8.78 16.58
N GLU A 10 15.63 -8.80 16.61
CA GLU A 10 14.82 -9.52 15.62
C GLU A 10 14.99 -8.97 14.22
N VAL A 11 14.92 -7.65 14.05
CA VAL A 11 15.11 -6.99 12.77
C VAL A 11 16.52 -7.20 12.27
N LYS A 12 17.50 -7.12 13.16
CA LYS A 12 18.91 -7.36 12.84
C LYS A 12 19.12 -8.77 12.29
N ARG A 13 18.52 -9.79 12.91
CA ARG A 13 18.60 -11.17 12.42
C ARG A 13 17.99 -11.33 11.04
N ARG A 14 16.87 -10.68 10.78
CA ARG A 14 16.22 -10.73 9.47
C ARG A 14 17.09 -10.10 8.40
N LEU A 15 17.73 -8.98 8.70
CA LEU A 15 18.65 -8.32 7.78
C LEU A 15 19.89 -9.20 7.52
N GLU A 16 20.40 -9.87 8.53
CA GLU A 16 21.51 -10.81 8.35
C GLU A 16 21.14 -11.98 7.43
N GLY A 17 19.91 -12.46 7.53
CA GLY A 17 19.40 -13.52 6.66
C GLY A 17 19.30 -13.11 5.19
N LEU A 18 19.24 -11.83 4.90
CA LEU A 18 19.19 -11.29 3.53
C LEU A 18 20.57 -11.09 2.92
N LYS A 19 21.64 -11.17 3.70
CA LYS A 19 23.00 -11.00 3.20
C LYS A 19 23.43 -12.19 2.37
N VAL A 20 23.99 -11.94 1.21
CA VAL A 20 24.55 -12.96 0.32
C VAL A 20 25.89 -13.44 0.89
N HIS A 21 26.66 -12.54 1.49
CA HIS A 21 27.93 -12.82 2.13
C HIS A 21 27.95 -12.31 3.57
N LYS A 22 28.63 -13.05 4.46
CA LYS A 22 28.76 -12.65 5.85
C LYS A 22 29.44 -11.29 6.07
N ARG A 23 30.17 -10.82 5.07
CA ARG A 23 30.88 -9.54 5.10
C ARG A 23 30.08 -8.38 4.51
N GLU A 24 28.90 -8.66 3.97
CA GLU A 24 28.04 -7.63 3.42
C GLU A 24 27.56 -6.70 4.54
N PRO A 25 27.82 -5.38 4.45
CA PRO A 25 27.35 -4.47 5.48
C PRO A 25 25.82 -4.34 5.46
N PHE A 26 25.23 -4.16 6.65
CA PHE A 26 23.79 -3.91 6.77
C PHE A 26 23.34 -2.71 5.95
N ASN A 27 24.22 -1.74 5.79
CA ASN A 27 23.96 -0.55 5.00
C ASN A 27 23.57 -0.89 3.56
N ASP A 28 24.29 -1.83 2.94
CA ASP A 28 23.99 -2.25 1.58
C ASP A 28 22.64 -2.96 1.48
N VAL A 29 22.30 -3.79 2.47
CA VAL A 29 21.01 -4.46 2.53
C VAL A 29 19.88 -3.44 2.64
N ILE A 30 20.05 -2.43 3.49
CA ILE A 30 19.06 -1.35 3.65
C ILE A 30 18.92 -0.55 2.36
N GLU A 31 20.01 -0.23 1.70
CA GLU A 31 19.98 0.48 0.42
C GLU A 31 19.24 -0.33 -0.66
N GLN A 32 19.46 -1.62 -0.74
CA GLN A 32 18.74 -2.48 -1.67
C GLN A 32 17.24 -2.48 -1.41
N LEU A 33 16.83 -2.54 -0.16
CA LEU A 33 15.42 -2.47 0.22
C LEU A 33 14.81 -1.12 -0.12
N LEU A 34 15.53 -0.04 0.13
CA LEU A 34 15.08 1.31 -0.22
C LEU A 34 14.96 1.49 -1.73
N ASN A 35 15.93 1.01 -2.49
CA ASN A 35 15.91 1.08 -3.96
C ASN A 35 14.74 0.29 -4.53
N ASN A 36 14.46 -0.89 -4.00
CA ASN A 36 13.30 -1.68 -4.40
C ASN A 36 11.99 -0.92 -4.10
N THR A 37 11.90 -0.28 -2.95
CA THR A 37 10.73 0.52 -2.60
C THR A 37 10.58 1.72 -3.54
N VAL A 38 11.67 2.42 -3.83
CA VAL A 38 11.67 3.57 -4.75
C VAL A 38 11.30 3.15 -6.17
N SER A 39 11.84 2.01 -6.63
CA SER A 39 11.55 1.51 -7.99
C SER A 39 10.11 1.06 -8.16
N GLN A 40 9.42 0.73 -7.06
CA GLN A 40 8.01 0.35 -7.06
C GLN A 40 7.08 1.55 -6.92
N LYS A 41 7.61 2.73 -6.61
CA LYS A 41 6.78 3.92 -6.51
C LYS A 41 6.07 4.18 -7.84
N LEU A 42 4.78 4.44 -7.76
CA LEU A 42 3.96 4.75 -8.91
C LEU A 42 4.49 6.03 -9.59
N ALA A 43 5.16 5.87 -10.71
CA ALA A 43 5.80 6.98 -11.43
C ALA A 43 4.79 7.86 -12.16
N SER A 44 3.62 7.32 -12.48
CA SER A 44 2.53 8.05 -13.09
C SER A 44 1.32 8.07 -12.18
N ASN A 45 0.45 9.04 -12.37
CA ASN A 45 -0.81 9.13 -11.66
C ASN A 45 -1.90 8.34 -12.39
N ASP A 46 -1.49 7.28 -13.07
CA ASP A 46 -2.33 6.48 -13.93
C ASP A 46 -3.14 5.45 -13.13
N LEU A 47 -4.44 5.54 -13.25
CA LEU A 47 -5.37 4.63 -12.60
C LEU A 47 -5.18 3.17 -13.08
N GLU A 48 -4.85 2.97 -14.35
CA GLU A 48 -4.64 1.63 -14.90
C GLU A 48 -3.43 0.92 -14.26
N THR A 49 -2.34 1.66 -14.05
CA THR A 49 -1.18 1.15 -13.35
C THR A 49 -1.52 0.81 -11.90
N LEU A 50 -2.28 1.69 -11.24
CA LEU A 50 -2.75 1.46 -9.88
C LEU A 50 -3.57 0.18 -9.79
N LYS A 51 -4.49 -0.04 -10.72
CA LYS A 51 -5.31 -1.26 -10.78
C LYS A 51 -4.45 -2.52 -10.87
N LYS A 52 -3.47 -2.51 -11.76
CA LYS A 52 -2.57 -3.67 -11.97
C LYS A 52 -1.83 -4.05 -10.70
N ILE A 53 -1.44 -3.08 -9.89
CA ILE A 53 -0.70 -3.32 -8.66
C ILE A 53 -1.64 -3.70 -7.52
N ALA A 54 -2.72 -2.95 -7.35
CA ALA A 54 -3.60 -3.07 -6.18
C ALA A 54 -4.50 -4.30 -6.20
N ILE A 55 -5.09 -4.63 -7.35
CA ILE A 55 -6.08 -5.71 -7.44
C ILE A 55 -5.55 -7.06 -6.93
N PRO A 56 -4.36 -7.54 -7.37
CA PRO A 56 -3.84 -8.82 -6.85
C PRO A 56 -3.63 -8.81 -5.35
N ILE A 57 -3.15 -7.70 -4.79
CA ILE A 57 -2.90 -7.57 -3.36
C ILE A 57 -4.20 -7.59 -2.57
N LEU A 58 -5.20 -6.85 -3.04
CA LEU A 58 -6.51 -6.80 -2.40
C LEU A 58 -7.18 -8.18 -2.38
N LYS A 59 -7.17 -8.86 -3.51
CA LYS A 59 -7.74 -10.22 -3.62
C LYS A 59 -7.02 -11.23 -2.73
N ALA A 60 -5.70 -11.16 -2.68
CA ALA A 60 -4.89 -12.06 -1.85
C ALA A 60 -5.14 -11.86 -0.36
N ASN A 61 -5.62 -10.70 0.05
CA ASN A 61 -5.90 -10.37 1.46
C ASN A 61 -7.39 -10.47 1.81
N GLY A 62 -8.18 -11.11 0.98
CA GLY A 62 -9.58 -11.39 1.29
C GLY A 62 -10.54 -10.23 1.16
N VAL A 63 -10.19 -9.22 0.38
CA VAL A 63 -11.09 -8.10 0.09
C VAL A 63 -12.10 -8.54 -0.96
N LYS A 64 -13.39 -8.48 -0.65
CA LYS A 64 -14.46 -8.96 -1.52
C LYS A 64 -14.73 -8.02 -2.69
N LYS A 65 -14.70 -6.72 -2.44
CA LYS A 65 -14.81 -5.73 -3.50
C LYS A 65 -14.02 -4.48 -3.12
N ALA A 66 -13.58 -3.76 -4.14
CA ALA A 66 -12.79 -2.56 -3.94
C ALA A 66 -13.06 -1.54 -5.04
N ALA A 67 -12.92 -0.29 -4.68
CA ALA A 67 -13.03 0.83 -5.61
C ALA A 67 -12.04 1.93 -5.19
N VAL A 68 -11.62 2.73 -6.14
CA VAL A 68 -10.81 3.92 -5.89
C VAL A 68 -11.72 5.13 -5.91
N PHE A 69 -11.50 6.04 -5.00
CA PHE A 69 -12.18 7.34 -4.99
C PHE A 69 -11.16 8.45 -4.78
N GLY A 70 -11.62 9.69 -4.67
CA GLY A 70 -10.72 10.83 -4.48
C GLY A 70 -9.97 11.22 -5.75
N SER A 71 -8.75 11.75 -5.58
CA SER A 71 -8.00 12.37 -6.68
C SER A 71 -7.66 11.40 -7.81
N PHE A 72 -7.33 10.14 -7.52
CA PHE A 72 -7.07 9.15 -8.56
C PHE A 72 -8.30 8.81 -9.38
N ALA A 73 -9.47 8.76 -8.73
CA ALA A 73 -10.72 8.49 -9.43
C ALA A 73 -11.16 9.68 -10.29
N ARG A 74 -10.93 10.91 -9.81
CA ARG A 74 -11.25 12.14 -10.55
C ARG A 74 -10.26 12.45 -11.67
N GLY A 75 -9.06 11.86 -11.62
CA GLY A 75 -8.01 12.14 -12.59
C GLY A 75 -7.18 13.39 -12.29
N ASP A 76 -7.29 13.94 -11.09
CA ASP A 76 -6.54 15.13 -10.68
C ASP A 76 -5.41 14.84 -9.67
N ALA A 77 -5.02 13.56 -9.56
CA ALA A 77 -3.92 13.16 -8.70
C ALA A 77 -2.59 13.74 -9.16
N ASN A 78 -1.73 14.05 -8.19
CA ASN A 78 -0.36 14.50 -8.43
C ASN A 78 0.63 13.60 -7.69
N GLU A 79 1.92 13.92 -7.76
CA GLU A 79 2.98 13.11 -7.16
C GLU A 79 2.86 12.94 -5.64
N ASN A 80 2.18 13.86 -4.97
CA ASN A 80 1.99 13.85 -3.52
C ASN A 80 0.61 13.36 -3.11
N SER A 81 -0.24 12.98 -4.05
CA SER A 81 -1.60 12.52 -3.76
C SER A 81 -1.58 11.15 -3.08
N ASP A 82 -2.42 11.00 -2.04
CA ASP A 82 -2.69 9.72 -1.42
C ASP A 82 -3.65 8.92 -2.31
N VAL A 83 -3.66 7.61 -2.12
CA VAL A 83 -4.61 6.74 -2.80
C VAL A 83 -5.72 6.37 -1.84
N ASP A 84 -6.95 6.74 -2.19
CA ASP A 84 -8.13 6.44 -1.38
C ASP A 84 -8.84 5.22 -1.97
N ILE A 85 -8.92 4.15 -1.19
CA ILE A 85 -9.50 2.88 -1.62
C ILE A 85 -10.67 2.51 -0.72
N LEU A 86 -11.81 2.27 -1.35
CA LEU A 86 -13.00 1.75 -0.71
C LEU A 86 -12.95 0.23 -0.76
N VAL A 87 -13.12 -0.43 0.39
CA VAL A 87 -12.98 -1.88 0.49
C VAL A 87 -14.13 -2.51 1.24
N LYS A 88 -14.53 -3.70 0.81
CA LYS A 88 -15.42 -4.59 1.53
C LYS A 88 -14.62 -5.79 2.00
N TYR A 89 -14.44 -5.90 3.29
CA TYR A 89 -13.68 -7.01 3.89
C TYR A 89 -14.52 -8.28 3.99
N SER A 90 -13.85 -9.41 3.98
CA SER A 90 -14.47 -10.70 4.30
C SER A 90 -14.80 -10.76 5.78
N GLU A 91 -15.77 -11.59 6.12
CA GLU A 91 -16.09 -11.87 7.53
C GLU A 91 -14.87 -12.42 8.26
N GLY A 92 -14.70 -12.00 9.49
CA GLY A 92 -13.57 -12.42 10.32
C GLY A 92 -12.28 -11.64 10.07
N THR A 93 -12.30 -10.63 9.21
CA THR A 93 -11.14 -9.76 9.02
C THR A 93 -10.86 -8.97 10.30
N SER A 94 -9.64 -9.13 10.82
CA SER A 94 -9.21 -8.42 12.03
C SER A 94 -8.59 -7.07 11.69
N LEU A 95 -8.42 -6.23 12.73
CA LEU A 95 -7.72 -4.97 12.58
C LEU A 95 -6.28 -5.19 12.11
N PHE A 96 -5.63 -6.25 12.58
CA PHE A 96 -4.28 -6.61 12.14
C PHE A 96 -4.21 -6.92 10.66
N ASP A 97 -5.24 -7.57 10.12
CA ASP A 97 -5.33 -7.86 8.69
C ASP A 97 -5.43 -6.57 7.88
N VAL A 98 -6.21 -5.61 8.37
CA VAL A 98 -6.37 -4.29 7.73
C VAL A 98 -5.04 -3.53 7.72
N VAL A 99 -4.34 -3.48 8.85
CA VAL A 99 -3.05 -2.81 8.96
C VAL A 99 -2.02 -3.47 8.02
N ARG A 100 -2.01 -4.79 7.97
CA ARG A 100 -1.12 -5.54 7.08
C ARG A 100 -1.41 -5.25 5.61
N LEU A 101 -2.68 -5.22 5.25
CA LEU A 101 -3.11 -4.89 3.88
C LEU A 101 -2.65 -3.49 3.50
N LYS A 102 -2.89 -2.51 4.35
CA LYS A 102 -2.45 -1.13 4.13
C LYS A 102 -0.95 -1.07 3.90
N SER A 103 -0.17 -1.71 4.75
CA SER A 103 1.28 -1.74 4.67
C SER A 103 1.77 -2.37 3.36
N ARG A 104 1.14 -3.46 2.91
CA ARG A 104 1.49 -4.12 1.65
C ARG A 104 1.18 -3.24 0.44
N LEU A 105 0.03 -2.58 0.45
CA LEU A 105 -0.35 -1.66 -0.61
C LEU A 105 0.59 -0.47 -0.68
N GLU A 106 0.91 0.13 0.46
CA GLU A 106 1.85 1.25 0.51
C GLU A 106 3.24 0.86 0.00
N GLY A 107 3.71 -0.33 0.38
CA GLY A 107 4.98 -0.85 -0.09
C GLY A 107 5.02 -1.12 -1.59
N ALA A 108 3.94 -1.62 -2.15
CA ALA A 108 3.86 -1.96 -3.57
C ALA A 108 3.61 -0.74 -4.45
N ILE A 109 2.78 0.19 -3.98
CA ILE A 109 2.38 1.37 -4.75
C ILE A 109 3.36 2.53 -4.53
N GLY A 110 4.00 2.59 -3.36
CA GLY A 110 4.93 3.65 -3.01
C GLY A 110 4.25 4.97 -2.67
N ARG A 111 2.99 4.91 -2.27
CA ARG A 111 2.19 6.05 -1.85
C ARG A 111 1.44 5.72 -0.59
N GLU A 112 1.05 6.74 0.14
CA GLU A 112 0.18 6.59 1.29
C GLU A 112 -1.20 6.12 0.84
N ILE A 113 -1.75 5.13 1.55
CA ILE A 113 -3.04 4.51 1.20
C ILE A 113 -4.02 4.76 2.32
N ASP A 114 -5.18 5.29 1.98
CA ASP A 114 -6.33 5.38 2.87
C ASP A 114 -7.32 4.28 2.53
N LEU A 115 -7.56 3.38 3.48
CA LEU A 115 -8.55 2.32 3.34
C LEU A 115 -9.83 2.71 4.08
N VAL A 116 -10.92 2.80 3.34
CA VAL A 116 -12.24 3.11 3.89
C VAL A 116 -13.17 1.93 3.64
N SER A 117 -13.82 1.44 4.70
CA SER A 117 -14.76 0.34 4.57
C SER A 117 -16.12 0.84 4.06
N TYR A 118 -16.70 0.10 3.12
CA TYR A 118 -18.07 0.36 2.67
C TYR A 118 -19.08 0.39 3.82
N ASP A 119 -18.81 -0.37 4.88
CA ASP A 119 -19.73 -0.51 6.01
C ASP A 119 -19.68 0.67 6.99
N PHE A 120 -18.61 1.47 6.93
CA PHE A 120 -18.35 2.55 7.88
C PHE A 120 -18.24 3.93 7.24
N ILE A 121 -18.74 4.09 6.04
CA ILE A 121 -18.70 5.40 5.38
C ILE A 121 -19.72 6.32 6.08
N ASP A 122 -19.24 7.51 6.43
CA ASP A 122 -20.12 8.55 6.97
C ASP A 122 -21.20 8.89 5.94
N LYS A 123 -22.45 8.92 6.40
CA LYS A 123 -23.61 9.17 5.53
C LYS A 123 -23.54 10.51 4.81
N TYR A 124 -22.87 11.51 5.39
CA TYR A 124 -22.77 12.85 4.78
C TYR A 124 -21.84 12.88 3.57
N ILE A 125 -20.85 11.96 3.52
CA ILE A 125 -19.90 11.89 2.43
C ILE A 125 -20.14 10.69 1.52
N LYS A 126 -21.03 9.79 1.90
CA LYS A 126 -21.29 8.54 1.18
C LYS A 126 -21.70 8.77 -0.25
N ASP A 127 -22.64 9.64 -0.50
CA ASP A 127 -23.14 9.92 -1.85
C ASP A 127 -22.04 10.47 -2.75
N ARG A 128 -21.20 11.36 -2.21
CA ARG A 128 -20.07 11.91 -2.93
C ARG A 128 -19.05 10.81 -3.30
N ILE A 129 -18.67 10.00 -2.33
CA ILE A 129 -17.72 8.91 -2.56
C ILE A 129 -18.27 7.92 -3.58
N MET A 130 -19.55 7.55 -3.43
CA MET A 130 -20.18 6.58 -4.33
C MET A 130 -20.33 7.12 -5.76
N SER A 131 -20.48 8.43 -5.93
CA SER A 131 -20.56 9.05 -7.26
C SER A 131 -19.18 9.19 -7.91
N GLU A 132 -18.13 9.40 -7.14
CA GLU A 132 -16.76 9.56 -7.65
C GLU A 132 -16.05 8.23 -7.90
N ARG A 133 -16.45 7.17 -7.21
CA ARG A 133 -15.69 5.93 -7.22
C ARG A 133 -15.53 5.29 -8.59
N VAL A 134 -14.38 4.71 -8.81
CA VAL A 134 -14.10 3.82 -9.93
C VAL A 134 -13.91 2.43 -9.36
N THR A 135 -14.79 1.51 -9.71
CA THR A 135 -14.75 0.14 -9.21
C THR A 135 -13.53 -0.60 -9.74
N LEU A 136 -12.76 -1.20 -8.85
CA LEU A 136 -11.64 -2.07 -9.23
C LEU A 136 -12.14 -3.47 -9.53
N TYR A 137 -12.94 -4.02 -8.62
CA TYR A 137 -13.63 -5.31 -8.81
C TYR A 137 -14.75 -5.46 -7.77
N GLU A 138 -15.65 -6.37 -8.06
CA GLU A 138 -16.74 -6.75 -7.17
C GLU A 138 -16.86 -8.26 -7.02
#